data_c492113009264555ee79eeac58ce04c3
#
_entry.id   c492113009264555ee79eeac58ce04c3
#
_cell.length_a   1.000
_cell.length_b   1.000
_cell.length_c   1.000
_cell.angle_alpha   90.00
_cell.angle_beta   90.00
_cell.angle_gamma   90.00
#
_symmetry.space_group_name_H-M   'P 1'
#
loop_
_entity.id
_entity.type
_entity.pdbx_description
1 polymer ?
#
loop_
_entity_poly.entity_id
_entity_poly.type
_entity_poly.pdbx_seq_one_letter_code
_entity_poly.pdbx_strand_id
1 'polypeptide(L)'
;VTSGTVREDIIDLAHRWFLEGRRIDMQQLARASGIGRATLYRWWGSREVVIGEVVWRIIAEAIGRVEARDPDVSDDPAGRFVRNFGTLADTVRTFEPLTRFVADDPEYGLRVLTSGYTVVQGRMIDWVASRLTDLPDLDPRIEVRDLAYAIVRVGEAFVWSDIITGDPPQSGKATAMVELLVSAASGRR
;
A
#
# COMPACT_ATOMS: atom_id res chain seq x y z
N VAL A 1 18.86 6.18 24.29
CA VAL A 1 17.82 5.69 23.35
C VAL A 1 17.27 6.91 22.65
N THR A 2 17.49 7.03 21.35
CA THR A 2 16.99 8.15 20.55
C THR A 2 15.48 8.02 20.34
N SER A 3 14.75 9.15 20.27
CA SER A 3 13.30 9.19 20.05
C SER A 3 12.85 8.42 18.78
N GLY A 4 13.73 8.26 17.82
CA GLY A 4 13.49 7.47 16.59
C GLY A 4 13.36 5.98 16.88
N THR A 5 14.27 5.40 17.66
CA THR A 5 14.27 3.98 18.03
C THR A 5 13.00 3.60 18.79
N VAL A 6 12.54 4.45 19.72
CA VAL A 6 11.30 4.19 20.48
C VAL A 6 10.06 4.21 19.58
N ARG A 7 10.01 5.09 18.58
CA ARG A 7 8.88 5.11 17.63
C ARG A 7 8.84 3.85 16.78
N GLU A 8 10.00 3.39 16.36
CA GLU A 8 10.15 2.16 15.57
C GLU A 8 9.72 0.93 16.36
N ASP A 9 10.17 0.81 17.63
CA ASP A 9 9.76 -0.27 18.56
C ASP A 9 8.23 -0.31 18.76
N ILE A 10 7.58 0.85 18.78
CA ILE A 10 6.12 0.95 18.93
C ILE A 10 5.40 0.47 17.66
N ILE A 11 5.88 0.84 16.49
CA ILE A 11 5.33 0.32 15.23
C ILE A 11 5.59 -1.18 15.11
N ASP A 12 6.74 -1.69 15.54
CA ASP A 12 7.03 -3.12 15.60
C ASP A 12 6.06 -3.87 16.50
N LEU A 13 5.73 -3.32 17.65
CA LEU A 13 4.75 -3.89 18.56
C LEU A 13 3.35 -3.87 17.93
N ALA A 14 2.94 -2.75 17.35
CA ALA A 14 1.65 -2.62 16.67
C ALA A 14 1.55 -3.56 15.47
N HIS A 15 2.64 -3.74 14.70
CA HIS A 15 2.73 -4.67 13.59
C HIS A 15 2.52 -6.12 14.05
N ARG A 16 3.19 -6.57 15.11
CA ARG A 16 2.96 -7.91 15.68
C ARG A 16 1.49 -8.11 16.07
N TRP A 17 0.88 -7.13 16.76
CA TRP A 17 -0.53 -7.22 17.12
C TRP A 17 -1.45 -7.31 15.91
N PHE A 18 -1.14 -6.55 14.85
CA PHE A 18 -1.90 -6.61 13.60
C PHE A 18 -1.84 -8.00 12.96
N LEU A 19 -0.65 -8.59 12.88
CA LEU A 19 -0.47 -9.94 12.33
C LEU A 19 -1.22 -11.01 13.15
N GLU A 20 -1.25 -10.86 14.47
CA GLU A 20 -1.98 -11.74 15.39
C GLU A 20 -3.51 -11.53 15.35
N GLY A 21 -4.02 -10.57 14.57
CA GLY A 21 -5.43 -10.20 14.55
C GLY A 21 -5.88 -9.46 15.80
N ARG A 22 -4.95 -9.00 16.61
CA ARG A 22 -5.24 -8.23 17.80
C ARG A 22 -5.58 -6.79 17.44
N ARG A 23 -6.69 -6.28 17.96
CA ARG A 23 -7.07 -4.88 17.74
C ARG A 23 -6.02 -3.93 18.33
N ILE A 24 -5.53 -3.00 17.50
CA ILE A 24 -4.63 -1.94 17.95
C ILE A 24 -5.45 -0.91 18.74
N ASP A 25 -5.21 -0.87 20.04
CA ASP A 25 -5.78 0.11 20.97
C ASP A 25 -4.68 1.04 21.48
N MET A 26 -4.88 2.35 21.36
CA MET A 26 -3.85 3.36 21.68
C MET A 26 -3.48 3.37 23.16
N GLN A 27 -4.41 3.04 24.05
CA GLN A 27 -4.10 3.01 25.48
C GLN A 27 -3.27 1.77 25.84
N GLN A 28 -3.65 0.61 25.28
CA GLN A 28 -2.89 -0.62 25.47
C GLN A 28 -1.50 -0.52 24.84
N LEU A 29 -1.40 0.08 23.64
CA LEU A 29 -0.12 0.28 22.95
C LEU A 29 0.83 1.18 23.78
N ALA A 30 0.32 2.29 24.31
CA ALA A 30 1.08 3.18 25.18
C ALA A 30 1.61 2.45 26.44
N ARG A 31 0.74 1.68 27.12
CA ARG A 31 1.10 0.88 28.30
C ARG A 31 2.17 -0.16 27.98
N ALA A 32 1.97 -0.91 26.90
CA ALA A 32 2.91 -1.97 26.50
C ALA A 32 4.26 -1.45 26.06
N SER A 33 4.30 -0.20 25.54
CA SER A 33 5.53 0.49 25.13
C SER A 33 6.18 1.31 26.23
N GLY A 34 5.60 1.36 27.42
CA GLY A 34 6.15 2.11 28.55
C GLY A 34 6.11 3.63 28.37
N ILE A 35 5.27 4.18 27.48
CA ILE A 35 5.15 5.62 27.22
C ILE A 35 3.78 6.15 27.67
N GLY A 36 3.71 7.47 27.90
CA GLY A 36 2.45 8.14 28.21
C GLY A 36 1.53 8.20 26.96
N ARG A 37 0.22 8.01 27.18
CA ARG A 37 -0.80 8.13 26.10
C ARG A 37 -0.71 9.47 25.37
N ALA A 38 -0.49 10.58 26.08
CA ALA A 38 -0.33 11.91 25.50
C ALA A 38 0.87 11.97 24.53
N THR A 39 1.97 11.28 24.85
CA THR A 39 3.15 11.19 24.00
C THR A 39 2.84 10.41 22.71
N LEU A 40 2.12 9.29 22.84
CA LEU A 40 1.71 8.50 21.67
C LEU A 40 0.83 9.32 20.71
N TYR A 41 -0.20 10.01 21.23
CA TYR A 41 -1.05 10.89 20.42
C TYR A 41 -0.30 12.08 19.82
N ARG A 42 0.67 12.66 20.54
CA ARG A 42 1.50 13.73 19.99
C ARG A 42 2.36 13.25 18.81
N TRP A 43 2.76 11.98 18.79
CA TRP A 43 3.61 11.44 17.73
C TRP A 43 2.84 11.02 16.48
N TRP A 44 1.66 10.44 16.62
CA TRP A 44 0.87 9.90 15.51
C TRP A 44 -0.51 10.56 15.33
N GLY A 45 -0.97 11.35 16.25
CA GLY A 45 -2.27 12.03 16.16
C GLY A 45 -3.46 11.11 16.38
N SER A 46 -3.53 9.99 15.68
CA SER A 46 -4.68 9.09 15.75
C SER A 46 -4.27 7.61 15.64
N ARG A 47 -5.24 6.74 15.94
CA ARG A 47 -5.12 5.29 15.76
C ARG A 47 -4.98 4.92 14.28
N GLU A 48 -5.69 5.63 13.41
CA GLU A 48 -5.66 5.43 11.96
C GLU A 48 -4.24 5.62 11.41
N VAL A 49 -3.53 6.62 11.87
CA VAL A 49 -2.14 6.88 11.44
C VAL A 49 -1.21 5.75 11.87
N VAL A 50 -1.35 5.25 13.11
CA VAL A 50 -0.56 4.09 13.57
C VAL A 50 -0.85 2.85 12.71
N ILE A 51 -2.13 2.57 12.43
CA ILE A 51 -2.50 1.44 11.58
C ILE A 51 -1.99 1.66 10.15
N GLY A 52 -2.07 2.88 9.63
CA GLY A 52 -1.54 3.22 8.32
C GLY A 52 -0.03 2.95 8.19
N GLU A 53 0.76 3.27 9.23
CA GLU A 53 2.20 2.94 9.26
C GLU A 53 2.43 1.42 9.28
N VAL A 54 1.64 0.67 10.05
CA VAL A 54 1.72 -0.80 10.09
C VAL A 54 1.37 -1.41 8.73
N VAL A 55 0.26 -0.97 8.14
CA VAL A 55 -0.19 -1.46 6.82
C VAL A 55 0.82 -1.11 5.74
N TRP A 56 1.35 0.12 5.75
CA TRP A 56 2.40 0.49 4.81
C TRP A 56 3.64 -0.39 4.92
N ARG A 57 4.07 -0.72 6.14
CA ARG A 57 5.20 -1.64 6.36
C ARG A 57 4.96 -2.99 5.69
N ILE A 58 3.77 -3.57 5.86
CA ILE A 58 3.38 -4.83 5.23
C ILE A 58 3.45 -4.72 3.70
N ILE A 59 2.91 -3.63 3.13
CA ILE A 59 2.92 -3.39 1.69
C ILE A 59 4.36 -3.17 1.19
N ALA A 60 5.16 -2.38 1.88
CA ALA A 60 6.56 -2.12 1.51
C ALA A 60 7.41 -3.41 1.51
N GLU A 61 7.20 -4.30 2.49
CA GLU A 61 7.83 -5.62 2.51
C GLU A 61 7.36 -6.51 1.34
N ALA A 62 6.07 -6.42 0.98
CA ALA A 62 5.53 -7.12 -0.19
C ALA A 62 6.15 -6.58 -1.49
N ILE A 63 6.25 -5.26 -1.64
CA ILE A 63 6.94 -4.61 -2.77
C ILE A 63 8.37 -5.12 -2.90
N GLY A 64 9.15 -5.08 -1.83
CA GLY A 64 10.53 -5.54 -1.83
C GLY A 64 10.67 -7.01 -2.23
N ARG A 65 9.75 -7.88 -1.76
CA ARG A 65 9.73 -9.30 -2.16
C ARG A 65 9.37 -9.52 -3.62
N VAL A 66 8.42 -8.75 -4.15
CA VAL A 66 7.99 -8.83 -5.55
C VAL A 66 9.14 -8.37 -6.46
N GLU A 67 9.74 -7.23 -6.18
CA GLU A 67 10.85 -6.66 -6.96
C GLU A 67 12.10 -7.56 -6.92
N ALA A 68 12.40 -8.18 -5.79
CA ALA A 68 13.53 -9.10 -5.67
C ALA A 68 13.35 -10.40 -6.47
N ARG A 69 12.12 -10.80 -6.79
CA ARG A 69 11.81 -12.01 -7.58
C ARG A 69 11.84 -11.77 -9.09
N ASP A 70 11.66 -10.54 -9.52
CA ASP A 70 11.77 -10.10 -10.92
C ASP A 70 12.93 -9.09 -11.04
N PRO A 71 14.19 -9.56 -10.94
CA PRO A 71 15.35 -8.69 -10.98
C PRO A 71 15.47 -8.03 -12.36
N ASP A 72 16.17 -6.90 -12.38
CA ASP A 72 16.34 -5.99 -13.53
C ASP A 72 17.14 -6.60 -14.70
N VAL A 73 16.68 -7.72 -15.24
CA VAL A 73 17.30 -8.45 -16.35
C VAL A 73 16.49 -8.28 -17.66
N SER A 74 15.33 -7.63 -17.60
CA SER A 74 14.41 -7.49 -18.74
C SER A 74 14.64 -6.18 -19.46
N ASP A 75 14.77 -6.24 -20.79
CA ASP A 75 14.78 -5.05 -21.69
C ASP A 75 13.38 -4.38 -21.77
N ASP A 76 12.40 -4.80 -20.98
CA ASP A 76 11.05 -4.26 -20.92
C ASP A 76 10.68 -3.74 -19.51
N PRO A 77 11.09 -2.54 -19.13
CA PRO A 77 10.78 -1.94 -17.83
C PRO A 77 9.27 -1.76 -17.60
N ALA A 78 8.51 -1.44 -18.65
CA ALA A 78 7.06 -1.26 -18.55
C ALA A 78 6.33 -2.57 -18.25
N GLY A 79 6.65 -3.63 -18.99
CA GLY A 79 6.10 -4.97 -18.72
C GLY A 79 6.49 -5.50 -17.35
N ARG A 80 7.72 -5.24 -16.90
CA ARG A 80 8.16 -5.57 -15.55
C ARG A 80 7.32 -4.84 -14.49
N PHE A 81 7.12 -3.54 -14.63
CA PHE A 81 6.28 -2.78 -13.73
C PHE A 81 4.86 -3.37 -13.65
N VAL A 82 4.24 -3.66 -14.80
CA VAL A 82 2.89 -4.24 -14.87
C VAL A 82 2.82 -5.60 -14.17
N ARG A 83 3.79 -6.49 -14.42
CA ARG A 83 3.86 -7.81 -13.74
C ARG A 83 4.03 -7.65 -12.23
N ASN A 84 4.92 -6.77 -11.78
CA ASN A 84 5.16 -6.51 -10.37
C ASN A 84 3.93 -5.92 -9.69
N PHE A 85 3.23 -4.99 -10.36
CA PHE A 85 1.97 -4.45 -9.88
C PHE A 85 0.90 -5.54 -9.71
N GLY A 86 0.72 -6.41 -10.70
CA GLY A 86 -0.22 -7.53 -10.63
C GLY A 86 0.11 -8.50 -9.50
N THR A 87 1.39 -8.87 -9.37
CA THR A 87 1.86 -9.76 -8.29
C THR A 87 1.66 -9.11 -6.91
N LEU A 88 1.87 -7.80 -6.79
CA LEU A 88 1.62 -7.06 -5.56
C LEU A 88 0.12 -7.04 -5.22
N ALA A 89 -0.74 -6.79 -6.21
CA ALA A 89 -2.19 -6.79 -6.05
C ALA A 89 -2.69 -8.16 -5.53
N ASP A 90 -2.22 -9.26 -6.11
CA ASP A 90 -2.52 -10.61 -5.64
C ASP A 90 -1.99 -10.88 -4.23
N THR A 91 -0.75 -10.44 -3.95
CA THR A 91 -0.14 -10.60 -2.63
C THR A 91 -0.93 -9.87 -1.54
N VAL A 92 -1.32 -8.61 -1.79
CA VAL A 92 -2.13 -7.82 -0.87
C VAL A 92 -3.49 -8.49 -0.64
N ARG A 93 -4.10 -8.97 -1.71
CA ARG A 93 -5.43 -9.59 -1.67
C ARG A 93 -5.45 -10.94 -0.95
N THR A 94 -4.36 -11.69 -0.99
CA THR A 94 -4.24 -13.02 -0.35
C THR A 94 -3.61 -12.97 1.03
N PHE A 95 -3.13 -11.80 1.48
CA PHE A 95 -2.52 -11.66 2.79
C PHE A 95 -3.58 -11.58 3.89
N GLU A 96 -3.80 -12.70 4.56
CA GLU A 96 -4.90 -12.91 5.51
C GLU A 96 -5.02 -11.80 6.58
N PRO A 97 -3.96 -11.31 7.25
CA PRO A 97 -4.10 -10.26 8.26
C PRO A 97 -4.71 -8.96 7.69
N LEU A 98 -4.40 -8.60 6.45
CA LEU A 98 -4.93 -7.40 5.82
C LEU A 98 -6.38 -7.59 5.35
N THR A 99 -6.68 -8.74 4.73
CA THR A 99 -8.06 -9.05 4.28
C THR A 99 -9.00 -9.17 5.47
N ARG A 100 -8.57 -9.79 6.56
CA ARG A 100 -9.33 -9.83 7.82
C ARG A 100 -9.57 -8.43 8.36
N PHE A 101 -8.55 -7.57 8.41
CA PHE A 101 -8.67 -6.19 8.89
C PHE A 101 -9.73 -5.40 8.10
N VAL A 102 -9.78 -5.58 6.76
CA VAL A 102 -10.81 -4.92 5.93
C VAL A 102 -12.18 -5.58 6.09
N ALA A 103 -12.24 -6.90 6.24
CA ALA A 103 -13.50 -7.63 6.41
C ALA A 103 -14.17 -7.35 7.76
N ASP A 104 -13.39 -7.14 8.83
CA ASP A 104 -13.90 -6.84 10.18
C ASP A 104 -14.62 -5.48 10.26
N ASP A 105 -14.13 -4.48 9.53
CA ASP A 105 -14.74 -3.13 9.44
C ASP A 105 -14.41 -2.52 8.06
N PRO A 106 -15.23 -2.82 7.02
CA PRO A 106 -14.94 -2.45 5.65
C PRO A 106 -14.79 -0.95 5.43
N GLU A 107 -15.65 -0.14 6.04
CA GLU A 107 -15.58 1.32 5.90
C GLU A 107 -14.29 1.86 6.51
N TYR A 108 -13.95 1.40 7.70
CA TYR A 108 -12.73 1.78 8.39
C TYR A 108 -11.48 1.28 7.66
N GLY A 109 -11.49 0.03 7.24
CA GLY A 109 -10.39 -0.60 6.52
C GLY A 109 -10.08 0.12 5.21
N LEU A 110 -11.09 0.36 4.37
CA LEU A 110 -10.93 1.10 3.13
C LEU A 110 -10.47 2.54 3.37
N ARG A 111 -10.99 3.21 4.40
CA ARG A 111 -10.55 4.57 4.75
C ARG A 111 -9.06 4.60 5.13
N VAL A 112 -8.56 3.62 5.87
CA VAL A 112 -7.13 3.52 6.19
C VAL A 112 -6.28 3.29 4.94
N LEU A 113 -6.74 2.43 4.02
CA LEU A 113 -5.99 2.02 2.85
C LEU A 113 -5.98 3.07 1.73
N THR A 114 -7.13 3.71 1.47
CA THR A 114 -7.38 4.42 0.21
C THR A 114 -7.59 5.93 0.38
N SER A 115 -7.48 6.46 1.60
CA SER A 115 -7.66 7.88 1.87
C SER A 115 -6.35 8.60 2.18
N GLY A 116 -6.36 9.93 2.03
CA GLY A 116 -5.24 10.78 2.41
C GLY A 116 -5.04 10.96 3.92
N TYR A 117 -5.84 10.28 4.77
CA TYR A 117 -5.71 10.36 6.23
C TYR A 117 -4.53 9.56 6.79
N THR A 118 -4.01 8.62 6.01
CA THR A 118 -2.87 7.79 6.37
C THR A 118 -1.76 7.90 5.32
N VAL A 119 -0.62 7.30 5.61
CA VAL A 119 0.53 7.31 4.69
C VAL A 119 0.38 6.34 3.53
N VAL A 120 -0.56 5.40 3.59
CA VAL A 120 -0.63 4.26 2.68
C VAL A 120 -0.81 4.73 1.24
N GLN A 121 -1.87 5.49 0.96
CA GLN A 121 -2.16 5.94 -0.40
C GLN A 121 -1.04 6.83 -0.97
N GLY A 122 -0.57 7.79 -0.17
CA GLY A 122 0.51 8.68 -0.62
C GLY A 122 1.78 7.93 -1.00
N ARG A 123 2.21 6.99 -0.16
CA ARG A 123 3.41 6.17 -0.40
C ARG A 123 3.21 5.18 -1.55
N MET A 124 1.99 4.65 -1.77
CA MET A 124 1.68 3.85 -2.96
C MET A 124 1.82 4.67 -4.24
N ILE A 125 1.30 5.90 -4.26
CA ILE A 125 1.44 6.81 -5.39
C ILE A 125 2.92 7.15 -5.63
N ASP A 126 3.68 7.42 -4.58
CA ASP A 126 5.11 7.72 -4.67
C ASP A 126 5.90 6.53 -5.23
N TRP A 127 5.59 5.30 -4.79
CA TRP A 127 6.19 4.09 -5.35
C TRP A 127 5.87 3.92 -6.84
N VAL A 128 4.61 4.01 -7.23
CA VAL A 128 4.21 3.92 -8.65
C VAL A 128 4.89 5.02 -9.46
N ALA A 129 4.87 6.26 -9.00
CA ALA A 129 5.50 7.39 -9.68
C ALA A 129 7.00 7.16 -9.90
N SER A 130 7.71 6.61 -8.90
CA SER A 130 9.13 6.28 -9.04
C SER A 130 9.38 5.26 -10.17
N ARG A 131 8.52 4.23 -10.29
CA ARG A 131 8.64 3.22 -11.36
C ARG A 131 8.30 3.77 -12.74
N LEU A 132 7.31 4.67 -12.82
CA LEU A 132 6.96 5.34 -14.07
C LEU A 132 8.07 6.28 -14.56
N THR A 133 8.76 6.95 -13.64
CA THR A 133 9.89 7.84 -13.97
C THR A 133 11.05 7.06 -14.62
N ASP A 134 11.21 5.78 -14.30
CA ASP A 134 12.24 4.90 -14.87
C ASP A 134 11.88 4.39 -16.28
N LEU A 135 10.68 4.70 -16.81
CA LEU A 135 10.25 4.28 -18.14
C LEU A 135 10.82 5.21 -19.22
N PRO A 136 11.61 4.67 -20.19
CA PRO A 136 12.31 5.51 -21.17
C PRO A 136 11.38 6.20 -22.17
N ASP A 137 10.21 5.62 -22.46
CA ASP A 137 9.31 6.04 -23.52
C ASP A 137 8.06 6.75 -23.02
N LEU A 138 8.03 7.19 -21.76
CA LEU A 138 6.87 7.90 -21.21
C LEU A 138 6.68 9.24 -21.92
N ASP A 139 5.45 9.51 -22.38
CA ASP A 139 5.13 10.79 -23.04
C ASP A 139 5.41 11.96 -22.06
N PRO A 140 6.31 12.89 -22.43
CA PRO A 140 6.71 14.00 -21.54
C PRO A 140 5.57 15.00 -21.23
N ARG A 141 4.41 14.89 -21.90
CA ARG A 141 3.22 15.68 -21.63
C ARG A 141 2.40 15.13 -20.46
N ILE A 142 2.68 13.90 -20.02
CA ILE A 142 1.96 13.24 -18.93
C ILE A 142 2.63 13.64 -17.61
N GLU A 143 1.83 14.20 -16.71
CA GLU A 143 2.25 14.39 -15.34
C GLU A 143 2.33 13.02 -14.63
N VAL A 144 3.56 12.59 -14.30
CA VAL A 144 3.84 11.25 -13.77
C VAL A 144 3.03 10.96 -12.52
N ARG A 145 2.86 11.97 -11.65
CA ARG A 145 2.12 11.78 -10.39
C ARG A 145 0.63 11.59 -10.61
N ASP A 146 0.05 12.23 -11.61
CA ASP A 146 -1.36 12.06 -11.99
C ASP A 146 -1.60 10.67 -12.57
N LEU A 147 -0.70 10.18 -13.42
CA LEU A 147 -0.76 8.81 -13.93
C LEU A 147 -0.60 7.78 -12.80
N ALA A 148 0.35 8.01 -11.89
CA ALA A 148 0.54 7.16 -10.72
C ALA A 148 -0.72 7.11 -9.83
N TYR A 149 -1.35 8.27 -9.59
CA TYR A 149 -2.61 8.34 -8.87
C TYR A 149 -3.71 7.53 -9.57
N ALA A 150 -3.87 7.69 -10.89
CA ALA A 150 -4.87 6.94 -11.66
C ALA A 150 -4.63 5.42 -11.57
N ILE A 151 -3.38 4.97 -11.70
CA ILE A 151 -3.00 3.55 -11.59
C ILE A 151 -3.35 3.00 -10.19
N VAL A 152 -3.01 3.72 -9.12
CA VAL A 152 -3.32 3.30 -7.75
C VAL A 152 -4.83 3.19 -7.56
N ARG A 153 -5.61 4.19 -7.99
CA ARG A 153 -7.09 4.18 -7.87
C ARG A 153 -7.75 3.05 -8.65
N VAL A 154 -7.24 2.76 -9.86
CA VAL A 154 -7.70 1.61 -10.66
C VAL A 154 -7.40 0.30 -9.93
N GLY A 155 -6.17 0.15 -9.40
CA GLY A 155 -5.79 -1.00 -8.62
C GLY A 155 -6.71 -1.23 -7.42
N GLU A 156 -6.93 -0.20 -6.62
CA GLU A 156 -7.81 -0.25 -5.44
C GLU A 156 -9.25 -0.65 -5.80
N ALA A 157 -9.79 -0.10 -6.90
CA ALA A 157 -11.16 -0.39 -7.35
C ALA A 157 -11.38 -1.88 -7.67
N PHE A 158 -10.39 -2.56 -8.23
CA PHE A 158 -10.47 -3.98 -8.57
C PHE A 158 -10.04 -4.91 -7.44
N VAL A 159 -9.02 -4.52 -6.67
CA VAL A 159 -8.53 -5.32 -5.53
C VAL A 159 -9.60 -5.43 -4.44
N TRP A 160 -10.34 -4.35 -4.20
CA TRP A 160 -11.38 -4.28 -3.18
C TRP A 160 -12.81 -4.27 -3.74
N SER A 161 -13.01 -4.79 -4.97
CA SER A 161 -14.32 -4.80 -5.63
C SER A 161 -15.39 -5.53 -4.82
N ASP A 162 -15.05 -6.60 -4.12
CA ASP A 162 -15.97 -7.34 -3.25
C ASP A 162 -16.51 -6.49 -2.08
N ILE A 163 -15.70 -5.58 -1.58
CA ILE A 163 -16.08 -4.67 -0.50
C ILE A 163 -16.84 -3.44 -1.06
N ILE A 164 -16.42 -2.93 -2.24
CA ILE A 164 -16.96 -1.69 -2.81
C ILE A 164 -18.29 -1.93 -3.55
N THR A 165 -18.37 -3.01 -4.34
CA THR A 165 -19.52 -3.27 -5.23
C THR A 165 -20.18 -4.64 -4.99
N GLY A 166 -19.56 -5.51 -4.18
CA GLY A 166 -20.02 -6.90 -3.98
C GLY A 166 -19.57 -7.86 -5.10
N ASP A 167 -18.82 -7.39 -6.09
CA ASP A 167 -18.27 -8.25 -7.15
C ASP A 167 -17.06 -9.03 -6.61
N PRO A 168 -16.80 -10.25 -7.12
CA PRO A 168 -15.57 -10.96 -6.74
C PRO A 168 -14.32 -10.13 -7.02
N PRO A 169 -13.25 -10.28 -6.22
CA PRO A 169 -11.98 -9.58 -6.45
C PRO A 169 -11.42 -9.87 -7.84
N GLN A 170 -10.91 -8.86 -8.51
CA GLN A 170 -10.55 -8.91 -9.94
C GLN A 170 -9.14 -8.36 -10.18
N SER A 171 -8.14 -8.84 -9.44
CA SER A 171 -6.74 -8.40 -9.57
C SER A 171 -6.20 -8.54 -11.00
N GLY A 172 -6.60 -9.58 -11.74
CA GLY A 172 -6.24 -9.73 -13.15
C GLY A 172 -6.78 -8.60 -14.04
N LYS A 173 -7.98 -8.07 -13.75
CA LYS A 173 -8.49 -6.89 -14.46
C LYS A 173 -7.75 -5.62 -14.05
N ALA A 174 -7.36 -5.48 -12.78
CA ALA A 174 -6.52 -4.38 -12.34
C ALA A 174 -5.23 -4.35 -13.16
N THR A 175 -4.55 -5.50 -13.29
CA THR A 175 -3.31 -5.64 -14.07
C THR A 175 -3.52 -5.26 -15.52
N ALA A 176 -4.58 -5.75 -16.18
CA ALA A 176 -4.89 -5.43 -17.57
C ALA A 176 -5.19 -3.92 -17.78
N MET A 177 -5.88 -3.29 -16.86
CA MET A 177 -6.15 -1.84 -16.94
C MET A 177 -4.87 -1.02 -16.73
N VAL A 178 -4.01 -1.43 -15.81
CA VAL A 178 -2.70 -0.78 -15.59
C VAL A 178 -1.81 -0.93 -16.82
N GLU A 179 -1.79 -2.11 -17.45
CA GLU A 179 -1.08 -2.33 -18.72
C GLU A 179 -1.55 -1.39 -19.83
N LEU A 180 -2.87 -1.22 -19.98
CA LEU A 180 -3.46 -0.29 -20.94
C LEU A 180 -3.05 1.16 -20.66
N LEU A 181 -3.08 1.59 -19.41
CA LEU A 181 -2.68 2.94 -19.01
C LEU A 181 -1.19 3.19 -19.32
N VAL A 182 -0.32 2.25 -18.93
CA VAL A 182 1.13 2.36 -19.18
C VAL A 182 1.45 2.32 -20.67
N SER A 183 0.81 1.43 -21.45
CA SER A 183 1.00 1.33 -22.88
C SER A 183 0.56 2.60 -23.60
N ALA A 184 -0.60 3.15 -23.25
CA ALA A 184 -1.09 4.41 -23.82
C ALA A 184 -0.17 5.59 -23.48
N ALA A 185 0.35 5.62 -22.24
CA ALA A 185 1.26 6.65 -21.77
C ALA A 185 2.65 6.57 -22.40
N SER A 186 3.07 5.39 -22.88
CA SER A 186 4.37 5.16 -23.57
C SER A 186 4.25 5.16 -25.10
N GLY A 187 3.10 5.50 -25.67
CA GLY A 187 2.88 5.47 -27.12
C GLY A 187 2.99 4.07 -27.75
N ARG A 188 3.02 3.02 -26.95
CA ARG A 188 3.04 1.63 -27.40
C ARG A 188 1.63 1.23 -27.85
N ARG A 189 1.48 0.84 -29.12
CA ARG A 189 0.23 0.32 -29.72
C ARG A 189 0.25 -1.18 -29.76
#